data_0680368a573f0e1194f1490c5b7acaa6
#
_entry.id   0680368a573f0e1194f1490c5b7acaa6
#
_cell.length_a   1.000
_cell.length_b   1.000
_cell.length_c   1.000
_cell.angle_alpha   90.00
_cell.angle_beta   90.00
_cell.angle_gamma   90.00
#
_symmetry.space_group_name_H-M   'P 1'
#
loop_
_entity.id
_entity.type
_entity.pdbx_description
1 polymer ?
#
loop_
_entity_poly.entity_id
_entity_poly.type
_entity_poly.pdbx_seq_one_letter_code
_entity_poly.pdbx_strand_id
1 'polypeptide(L)'
;GLIIDISTPTLFTLHMSVRFAPNIHHLPERFGSFTIIVLGISILGVVDGISSHKWTVESITDAALGLGIAFSLWWIYFDMVDGSEINALQSERRVGVYLSWLYIHFPLLIGFTALGVSIEHVVLSNQNIALPFAEKWLLCISVSMCLFALGVMHITSEKTNPVRNNSSKTSPMALYGIIAGTVVIMIAIPDWELLPVFLMSAMAIACAGHVVLDIRRHPHHRLFKL
;
A
#
# COMPACT_ATOMS: atom_id res chain seq x y z
N GLY A 1 -3.27 14.97 -22.50
CA GLY A 1 -3.64 14.74 -21.14
C GLY A 1 -2.82 13.62 -20.53
N LEU A 2 -3.48 12.65 -19.93
CA LEU A 2 -2.92 11.63 -19.01
C LEU A 2 -1.66 10.91 -19.55
N ILE A 3 -1.61 10.54 -20.83
CA ILE A 3 -0.45 9.86 -21.43
C ILE A 3 0.78 10.77 -21.42
N ILE A 4 0.60 12.06 -21.69
CA ILE A 4 1.69 13.03 -21.68
C ILE A 4 2.18 13.21 -20.26
N ASP A 5 1.29 13.34 -19.29
CA ASP A 5 1.63 13.54 -17.87
C ASP A 5 2.39 12.36 -17.29
N ILE A 6 1.96 11.12 -17.63
CA ILE A 6 2.67 9.89 -17.22
C ILE A 6 4.02 9.76 -17.92
N SER A 7 4.14 10.18 -19.19
CA SER A 7 5.40 10.05 -19.96
C SER A 7 6.41 11.15 -19.60
N THR A 8 5.97 12.28 -19.08
CA THR A 8 6.83 13.45 -18.82
C THR A 8 8.01 13.14 -17.90
N PRO A 9 7.86 12.45 -16.74
CA PRO A 9 9.01 12.15 -15.88
C PRO A 9 10.06 11.27 -16.56
N THR A 10 9.62 10.31 -17.38
CA THR A 10 10.52 9.40 -18.13
C THR A 10 11.27 10.15 -19.21
N LEU A 11 10.57 10.94 -20.02
CA LEU A 11 11.18 11.72 -21.10
C LEU A 11 12.11 12.79 -20.55
N PHE A 12 11.73 13.44 -19.45
CA PHE A 12 12.54 14.48 -18.81
C PHE A 12 13.86 13.91 -18.23
N THR A 13 13.79 12.77 -17.54
CA THR A 13 14.98 12.11 -16.96
C THR A 13 15.90 11.50 -18.01
N LEU A 14 15.39 11.06 -19.15
CA LEU A 14 16.19 10.49 -20.24
C LEU A 14 16.89 11.57 -21.09
N HIS A 15 16.29 12.77 -21.25
CA HIS A 15 16.78 13.81 -22.14
C HIS A 15 17.54 14.95 -21.46
N MET A 16 17.26 15.22 -20.18
CA MET A 16 17.91 16.31 -19.47
C MET A 16 18.98 15.79 -18.50
N SER A 17 20.18 16.34 -18.64
CA SER A 17 21.28 16.11 -17.69
C SER A 17 20.79 16.33 -16.25
N VAL A 18 21.34 15.57 -15.31
CA VAL A 18 21.10 15.55 -13.85
C VAL A 18 21.08 16.96 -13.19
N ARG A 19 21.49 18.02 -13.90
CA ARG A 19 21.45 19.41 -13.43
C ARG A 19 20.04 19.99 -13.20
N PHE A 20 19.01 19.43 -13.79
CA PHE A 20 17.62 19.91 -13.70
C PHE A 20 16.69 18.92 -12.99
N ALA A 21 17.23 17.93 -12.25
CA ALA A 21 16.40 17.05 -11.44
C ALA A 21 15.55 17.91 -10.48
N PRO A 22 14.22 17.66 -10.39
CA PRO A 22 13.38 18.34 -9.42
C PRO A 22 14.01 18.21 -8.03
N ASN A 23 13.76 19.18 -7.16
CA ASN A 23 14.30 19.18 -5.81
C ASN A 23 13.78 17.95 -5.04
N ILE A 24 14.56 16.87 -5.08
CA ILE A 24 14.18 15.52 -4.66
C ILE A 24 13.96 15.47 -3.15
N HIS A 25 14.53 16.42 -2.39
CA HIS A 25 14.38 16.49 -0.94
C HIS A 25 12.92 16.66 -0.47
N HIS A 26 12.07 17.33 -1.25
CA HIS A 26 10.66 17.56 -0.89
C HIS A 26 9.69 16.55 -1.50
N LEU A 27 10.16 15.62 -2.35
CA LEU A 27 9.27 14.64 -2.99
C LEU A 27 8.65 13.66 -2.00
N PRO A 28 9.42 13.03 -1.08
CA PRO A 28 8.86 12.11 -0.09
C PRO A 28 7.82 12.77 0.80
N GLU A 29 8.07 14.00 1.24
CA GLU A 29 7.12 14.77 2.05
C GLU A 29 5.79 15.00 1.32
N ARG A 30 5.86 15.34 0.02
CA ARG A 30 4.67 15.55 -0.81
C ARG A 30 3.90 14.26 -1.04
N PHE A 31 4.58 13.16 -1.38
CA PHE A 31 3.94 11.87 -1.55
C PHE A 31 3.40 11.33 -0.22
N GLY A 32 4.11 11.51 0.89
CA GLY A 32 3.63 11.17 2.22
C GLY A 32 2.36 11.94 2.59
N SER A 33 2.35 13.25 2.40
CA SER A 33 1.16 14.08 2.65
C SER A 33 -0.02 13.67 1.76
N PHE A 34 0.23 13.38 0.48
CA PHE A 34 -0.80 12.91 -0.44
C PHE A 34 -1.35 11.53 -0.04
N THR A 35 -0.47 10.62 0.38
CA THR A 35 -0.83 9.29 0.88
C THR A 35 -1.71 9.37 2.13
N ILE A 36 -1.42 10.29 3.08
CA ILE A 36 -2.28 10.51 4.26
C ILE A 36 -3.68 10.96 3.84
N ILE A 37 -3.77 11.89 2.89
CA ILE A 37 -5.06 12.39 2.39
C ILE A 37 -5.86 11.25 1.75
N VAL A 38 -5.22 10.45 0.92
CA VAL A 38 -5.89 9.33 0.22
C VAL A 38 -6.27 8.21 1.21
N LEU A 39 -5.43 7.90 2.19
CA LEU A 39 -5.80 6.98 3.27
C LEU A 39 -6.98 7.50 4.10
N GLY A 40 -7.10 8.82 4.26
CA GLY A 40 -8.26 9.43 4.89
C GLY A 40 -9.58 9.09 4.19
N ILE A 41 -9.57 8.87 2.87
CA ILE A 41 -10.74 8.40 2.11
C ILE A 41 -11.17 7.01 2.60
N SER A 42 -10.23 6.10 2.91
CA SER A 42 -10.56 4.78 3.46
C SER A 42 -11.25 4.88 4.82
N ILE A 43 -10.83 5.83 5.66
CA ILE A 43 -11.49 6.09 6.95
C ILE A 43 -12.89 6.66 6.74
N LEU A 44 -13.08 7.57 5.78
CA LEU A 44 -14.39 8.12 5.43
C LEU A 44 -15.34 7.02 4.94
N GLY A 45 -14.86 6.08 4.11
CA GLY A 45 -15.66 4.92 3.68
C GLY A 45 -16.17 4.09 4.85
N VAL A 46 -15.35 3.86 5.88
CA VAL A 46 -15.79 3.18 7.10
C VAL A 46 -16.86 3.99 7.83
N VAL A 47 -16.65 5.30 8.00
CA VAL A 47 -17.59 6.19 8.71
C VAL A 47 -18.93 6.26 7.97
N ASP A 48 -18.91 6.41 6.65
CA ASP A 48 -20.13 6.47 5.82
C ASP A 48 -20.88 5.14 5.85
N GLY A 49 -20.16 4.01 5.77
CA GLY A 49 -20.73 2.68 5.89
C GLY A 49 -21.48 2.49 7.23
N ILE A 50 -20.87 2.85 8.35
CA ILE A 50 -21.51 2.72 9.67
C ILE A 50 -22.65 3.72 9.85
N SER A 51 -22.49 4.97 9.41
CA SER A 51 -23.49 6.02 9.61
C SER A 51 -24.78 5.75 8.85
N SER A 52 -24.69 5.06 7.72
CA SER A 52 -25.81 4.72 6.83
C SER A 52 -26.56 3.46 7.24
N HIS A 53 -26.03 2.68 8.17
CA HIS A 53 -26.58 1.38 8.59
C HIS A 53 -26.94 1.35 10.07
N LYS A 54 -27.75 0.33 10.45
CA LYS A 54 -27.98 0.02 11.87
C LYS A 54 -26.66 -0.47 12.48
N TRP A 55 -26.31 0.04 13.63
CA TRP A 55 -25.16 -0.39 14.41
C TRP A 55 -25.35 -1.83 14.90
N THR A 56 -24.92 -2.79 14.10
CA THR A 56 -24.91 -4.20 14.47
C THR A 56 -23.49 -4.61 14.88
N VAL A 57 -23.37 -5.71 15.61
CA VAL A 57 -22.04 -6.24 16.00
C VAL A 57 -21.23 -6.58 14.76
N GLU A 58 -21.86 -7.09 13.73
CA GLU A 58 -21.23 -7.45 12.47
C GLU A 58 -20.67 -6.22 11.75
N SER A 59 -21.49 -5.17 11.58
CA SER A 59 -21.05 -3.92 10.93
C SER A 59 -19.88 -3.26 11.67
N ILE A 60 -19.91 -3.28 13.01
CA ILE A 60 -18.81 -2.76 13.84
C ILE A 60 -17.56 -3.61 13.65
N THR A 61 -17.69 -4.93 13.56
CA THR A 61 -16.57 -5.84 13.36
C THR A 61 -15.89 -5.58 12.01
N ASP A 62 -16.67 -5.48 10.93
CA ASP A 62 -16.13 -5.21 9.60
C ASP A 62 -15.49 -3.82 9.50
N ALA A 63 -16.09 -2.82 10.13
CA ALA A 63 -15.50 -1.51 10.22
C ALA A 63 -14.16 -1.52 10.98
N ALA A 64 -14.08 -2.25 12.10
CA ALA A 64 -12.85 -2.41 12.87
C ALA A 64 -11.76 -3.14 12.06
N LEU A 65 -12.14 -4.18 11.32
CA LEU A 65 -11.24 -4.90 10.42
C LEU A 65 -10.76 -3.98 9.28
N GLY A 66 -11.66 -3.21 8.68
CA GLY A 66 -11.33 -2.23 7.64
C GLY A 66 -10.35 -1.16 8.12
N LEU A 67 -10.59 -0.60 9.31
CA LEU A 67 -9.64 0.33 9.93
C LEU A 67 -8.31 -0.35 10.25
N GLY A 68 -8.32 -1.60 10.69
CA GLY A 68 -7.10 -2.40 10.92
C GLY A 68 -6.28 -2.61 9.65
N ILE A 69 -6.94 -2.88 8.52
CA ILE A 69 -6.29 -2.97 7.20
C ILE A 69 -5.66 -1.63 6.82
N ALA A 70 -6.44 -0.54 6.87
CA ALA A 70 -5.97 0.80 6.52
C ALA A 70 -4.79 1.25 7.41
N PHE A 71 -4.87 1.00 8.72
CA PHE A 71 -3.79 1.30 9.67
C PHE A 71 -2.53 0.45 9.39
N SER A 72 -2.69 -0.83 9.07
CA SER A 72 -1.56 -1.70 8.75
C SER A 72 -0.83 -1.21 7.49
N LEU A 73 -1.56 -0.84 6.45
CA LEU A 73 -0.99 -0.31 5.21
C LEU A 73 -0.34 1.05 5.43
N TRP A 74 -0.95 1.92 6.25
CA TRP A 74 -0.35 3.17 6.70
C TRP A 74 0.98 2.94 7.40
N TRP A 75 1.01 2.01 8.36
CA TRP A 75 2.22 1.66 9.10
C TRP A 75 3.35 1.21 8.19
N ILE A 76 3.07 0.25 7.29
CA ILE A 76 4.07 -0.29 6.37
C ILE A 76 4.62 0.82 5.46
N TYR A 77 3.76 1.69 4.95
CA TYR A 77 4.17 2.78 4.08
C TYR A 77 5.09 3.77 4.81
N PHE A 78 4.68 4.27 5.97
CA PHE A 78 5.43 5.30 6.69
C PHE A 78 6.68 4.79 7.40
N ASP A 79 6.74 3.52 7.77
CA ASP A 79 7.97 2.93 8.28
C ASP A 79 9.05 2.83 7.20
N MET A 80 8.64 2.67 5.94
CA MET A 80 9.53 2.50 4.79
C MET A 80 9.99 3.83 4.19
N VAL A 81 9.13 4.85 4.16
CA VAL A 81 9.40 6.14 3.49
C VAL A 81 10.04 7.13 4.46
N ASP A 82 11.33 6.97 4.74
CA ASP A 82 12.08 7.92 5.57
C ASP A 82 12.86 8.99 4.77
N GLY A 83 12.77 8.96 3.46
CA GLY A 83 13.41 9.94 2.55
C GLY A 83 14.94 9.82 2.40
N SER A 84 15.62 9.04 3.24
CA SER A 84 17.07 8.82 3.16
C SER A 84 17.48 8.15 1.84
N GLU A 85 16.61 7.33 1.30
CA GLU A 85 16.84 6.54 0.10
C GLU A 85 16.89 7.38 -1.17
N ILE A 86 16.08 8.44 -1.23
CA ILE A 86 16.05 9.34 -2.39
C ILE A 86 17.33 10.16 -2.48
N ASN A 87 17.92 10.52 -1.35
CA ASN A 87 19.22 11.23 -1.31
C ASN A 87 20.34 10.35 -1.86
N ALA A 88 20.30 9.04 -1.61
CA ALA A 88 21.27 8.10 -2.18
C ALA A 88 21.12 7.95 -3.70
N LEU A 89 19.89 8.07 -4.24
CA LEU A 89 19.63 8.00 -5.68
C LEU A 89 20.27 9.13 -6.48
N GLN A 90 20.35 10.33 -5.90
CA GLN A 90 21.00 11.48 -6.54
C GLN A 90 22.51 11.27 -6.72
N SER A 91 23.16 10.68 -5.72
CA SER A 91 24.62 10.49 -5.74
C SER A 91 25.08 9.43 -6.73
N GLU A 92 24.25 8.41 -7.01
CA GLU A 92 24.61 7.23 -7.78
C GLU A 92 24.03 7.18 -9.20
N ARG A 93 23.32 8.21 -9.68
CA ARG A 93 22.67 8.25 -11.01
C ARG A 93 21.74 7.07 -11.30
N ARG A 94 21.07 6.52 -10.30
CA ARG A 94 20.15 5.38 -10.46
C ARG A 94 18.76 5.82 -10.91
N VAL A 95 18.67 6.38 -12.10
CA VAL A 95 17.42 6.90 -12.69
C VAL A 95 16.30 5.86 -12.70
N GLY A 96 16.60 4.61 -13.00
CA GLY A 96 15.60 3.55 -13.05
C GLY A 96 14.93 3.27 -11.69
N VAL A 97 15.70 3.31 -10.61
CA VAL A 97 15.16 3.12 -9.24
C VAL A 97 14.28 4.30 -8.85
N TYR A 98 14.69 5.52 -9.17
CA TYR A 98 13.90 6.72 -8.95
C TYR A 98 12.55 6.66 -9.69
N LEU A 99 12.58 6.32 -10.98
CA LEU A 99 11.35 6.19 -11.77
C LEU A 99 10.45 5.08 -11.24
N SER A 100 11.02 3.93 -10.84
CA SER A 100 10.24 2.85 -10.22
C SER A 100 9.58 3.33 -8.94
N TRP A 101 10.30 4.06 -8.07
CA TRP A 101 9.76 4.62 -6.84
C TRP A 101 8.63 5.62 -7.14
N LEU A 102 8.81 6.49 -8.12
CA LEU A 102 7.80 7.47 -8.51
C LEU A 102 6.52 6.82 -9.04
N TYR A 103 6.67 5.88 -9.98
CA TYR A 103 5.52 5.28 -10.65
C TYR A 103 4.76 4.28 -9.78
N ILE A 104 5.41 3.64 -8.82
CA ILE A 104 4.75 2.68 -7.92
C ILE A 104 3.76 3.36 -6.97
N HIS A 105 3.90 4.66 -6.71
CA HIS A 105 2.91 5.40 -5.94
C HIS A 105 1.56 5.50 -6.65
N PHE A 106 1.53 5.47 -7.99
CA PHE A 106 0.28 5.55 -8.73
C PHE A 106 -0.65 4.36 -8.44
N PRO A 107 -0.25 3.08 -8.64
CA PRO A 107 -1.06 1.95 -8.26
C PRO A 107 -1.32 1.90 -6.74
N LEU A 108 -0.39 2.33 -5.90
CA LEU A 108 -0.60 2.38 -4.46
C LEU A 108 -1.77 3.30 -4.09
N LEU A 109 -1.81 4.50 -4.63
CA LEU A 109 -2.86 5.47 -4.35
C LEU A 109 -4.22 5.05 -4.92
N ILE A 110 -4.25 4.43 -6.11
CA ILE A 110 -5.46 3.80 -6.65
C ILE A 110 -5.93 2.70 -5.71
N GLY A 111 -5.02 1.85 -5.22
CA GLY A 111 -5.32 0.79 -4.27
C GLY A 111 -5.94 1.31 -2.97
N PHE A 112 -5.39 2.36 -2.38
CA PHE A 112 -5.95 3.00 -1.17
C PHE A 112 -7.34 3.58 -1.41
N THR A 113 -7.55 4.26 -2.54
CA THR A 113 -8.86 4.81 -2.89
C THR A 113 -9.90 3.69 -3.08
N ALA A 114 -9.54 2.66 -3.86
CA ALA A 114 -10.41 1.51 -4.10
C ALA A 114 -10.68 0.71 -2.81
N LEU A 115 -9.72 0.65 -1.89
CA LEU A 115 -9.89 0.03 -0.57
C LEU A 115 -10.96 0.76 0.24
N GLY A 116 -10.95 2.09 0.29
CA GLY A 116 -11.96 2.87 1.00
C GLY A 116 -13.38 2.54 0.50
N VAL A 117 -13.57 2.57 -0.81
CA VAL A 117 -14.85 2.21 -1.44
C VAL A 117 -15.23 0.76 -1.14
N SER A 118 -14.28 -0.17 -1.20
CA SER A 118 -14.58 -1.60 -0.94
C SER A 118 -14.97 -1.86 0.51
N ILE A 119 -14.34 -1.19 1.48
CA ILE A 119 -14.70 -1.30 2.90
C ILE A 119 -16.12 -0.78 3.13
N GLU A 120 -16.47 0.37 2.56
CA GLU A 120 -17.82 0.91 2.63
C GLU A 120 -18.86 -0.10 2.13
N HIS A 121 -18.65 -0.67 0.94
CA HIS A 121 -19.54 -1.69 0.38
C HIS A 121 -19.67 -2.93 1.27
N VAL A 122 -18.57 -3.39 1.85
CA VAL A 122 -18.58 -4.55 2.77
C VAL A 122 -19.36 -4.23 4.04
N VAL A 123 -19.17 -3.07 4.65
CA VAL A 123 -19.90 -2.65 5.86
C VAL A 123 -21.38 -2.49 5.60
N LEU A 124 -21.77 -2.05 4.39
CA LEU A 124 -23.16 -1.91 3.95
C LEU A 124 -23.79 -3.25 3.52
N SER A 125 -23.01 -4.29 3.28
CA SER A 125 -23.51 -5.58 2.79
C SER A 125 -24.25 -6.37 3.85
N ASN A 126 -25.08 -7.33 3.41
CA ASN A 126 -25.71 -8.28 4.32
C ASN A 126 -24.68 -9.33 4.76
N GLN A 127 -24.34 -9.33 6.05
CA GLN A 127 -23.29 -10.16 6.62
C GLN A 127 -23.60 -11.68 6.61
N ASN A 128 -24.84 -12.06 6.35
CA ASN A 128 -25.28 -13.47 6.27
C ASN A 128 -25.28 -14.01 4.83
N ILE A 129 -24.90 -13.17 3.86
CA ILE A 129 -24.89 -13.53 2.45
C ILE A 129 -23.48 -13.27 1.91
N ALA A 130 -23.00 -14.14 1.03
CA ALA A 130 -21.71 -13.94 0.36
C ALA A 130 -21.68 -12.60 -0.40
N LEU A 131 -20.52 -11.97 -0.42
CA LEU A 131 -20.33 -10.74 -1.18
C LEU A 131 -20.59 -10.96 -2.67
N PRO A 132 -21.25 -10.00 -3.34
CA PRO A 132 -21.37 -10.00 -4.78
C PRO A 132 -19.98 -10.09 -5.45
N PHE A 133 -19.92 -10.74 -6.60
CA PHE A 133 -18.69 -10.96 -7.35
C PHE A 133 -17.86 -9.68 -7.51
N ALA A 134 -18.49 -8.57 -7.91
CA ALA A 134 -17.82 -7.31 -8.14
C ALA A 134 -17.17 -6.73 -6.86
N GLU A 135 -17.88 -6.81 -5.72
CA GLU A 135 -17.41 -6.29 -4.43
C GLU A 135 -16.27 -7.14 -3.86
N LYS A 136 -16.38 -8.47 -3.98
CA LYS A 136 -15.31 -9.40 -3.63
C LYS A 136 -14.04 -9.08 -4.40
N TRP A 137 -14.14 -8.91 -5.71
CA TRP A 137 -12.99 -8.56 -6.56
C TRP A 137 -12.44 -7.18 -6.25
N LEU A 138 -13.29 -6.19 -6.01
CA LEU A 138 -12.86 -4.84 -5.66
C LEU A 138 -11.99 -4.85 -4.40
N LEU A 139 -12.43 -5.54 -3.34
CA LEU A 139 -11.67 -5.67 -2.11
C LEU A 139 -10.34 -6.41 -2.31
N CYS A 140 -10.37 -7.56 -2.99
CA CYS A 140 -9.15 -8.35 -3.21
C CYS A 140 -8.13 -7.64 -4.08
N ILE A 141 -8.57 -6.99 -5.17
CA ILE A 141 -7.67 -6.24 -6.06
C ILE A 141 -7.09 -5.02 -5.33
N SER A 142 -7.89 -4.28 -4.57
CA SER A 142 -7.41 -3.09 -3.87
C SER A 142 -6.32 -3.43 -2.84
N VAL A 143 -6.55 -4.44 -2.00
CA VAL A 143 -5.56 -4.89 -1.00
C VAL A 143 -4.32 -5.48 -1.68
N SER A 144 -4.50 -6.32 -2.71
CA SER A 144 -3.38 -6.90 -3.47
C SER A 144 -2.53 -5.83 -4.12
N MET A 145 -3.14 -4.83 -4.73
CA MET A 145 -2.45 -3.73 -5.39
C MET A 145 -1.61 -2.92 -4.39
N CYS A 146 -2.16 -2.66 -3.19
CA CYS A 146 -1.40 -2.03 -2.11
C CYS A 146 -0.21 -2.90 -1.66
N LEU A 147 -0.42 -4.19 -1.42
CA LEU A 147 0.64 -5.09 -0.97
C LEU A 147 1.74 -5.27 -2.03
N PHE A 148 1.38 -5.38 -3.32
CA PHE A 148 2.36 -5.42 -4.42
C PHE A 148 3.14 -4.13 -4.53
N ALA A 149 2.46 -2.98 -4.48
CA ALA A 149 3.12 -1.69 -4.55
C ALA A 149 4.12 -1.51 -3.40
N LEU A 150 3.72 -1.81 -2.18
CA LEU A 150 4.59 -1.77 -1.00
C LEU A 150 5.75 -2.78 -1.12
N GLY A 151 5.51 -3.98 -1.63
CA GLY A 151 6.55 -4.96 -1.90
C GLY A 151 7.60 -4.46 -2.90
N VAL A 152 7.18 -3.82 -3.98
CA VAL A 152 8.10 -3.21 -4.98
C VAL A 152 8.84 -2.03 -4.37
N MET A 153 8.19 -1.20 -3.54
CA MET A 153 8.85 -0.12 -2.82
C MET A 153 9.96 -0.65 -1.91
N HIS A 154 9.74 -1.74 -1.20
CA HIS A 154 10.78 -2.40 -0.41
C HIS A 154 11.98 -2.84 -1.26
N ILE A 155 11.76 -3.39 -2.46
CA ILE A 155 12.85 -3.77 -3.37
C ILE A 155 13.64 -2.55 -3.82
N THR A 156 12.97 -1.44 -4.13
CA THR A 156 13.64 -0.21 -4.58
C THR A 156 14.44 0.42 -3.45
N SER A 157 13.88 0.46 -2.25
CA SER A 157 14.52 0.96 -1.05
C SER A 157 15.82 0.20 -0.70
N GLU A 158 15.79 -1.13 -0.73
CA GLU A 158 16.98 -1.93 -0.44
C GLU A 158 18.13 -1.75 -1.46
N LYS A 159 17.80 -1.54 -2.73
CA LYS A 159 18.80 -1.30 -3.76
C LYS A 159 19.55 0.03 -3.59
N THR A 160 18.98 0.95 -2.81
CA THR A 160 19.60 2.27 -2.57
C THR A 160 20.50 2.30 -1.35
N ASN A 161 20.38 1.34 -0.44
CA ASN A 161 21.20 1.29 0.76
C ASN A 161 22.54 0.59 0.48
N PRO A 162 23.70 1.30 0.53
CA PRO A 162 25.00 0.73 0.18
C PRO A 162 25.45 -0.39 1.12
N VAL A 163 24.99 -0.39 2.38
CA VAL A 163 25.30 -1.44 3.37
C VAL A 163 24.55 -2.74 3.04
N ARG A 164 23.37 -2.65 2.44
CA ARG A 164 22.50 -3.77 2.09
C ARG A 164 22.68 -4.29 0.67
N ASN A 165 23.21 -3.45 -0.23
CA ASN A 165 23.41 -3.79 -1.64
C ASN A 165 24.37 -4.99 -1.86
N ASN A 166 25.14 -5.37 -0.86
CA ASN A 166 26.05 -6.53 -0.92
C ASN A 166 25.35 -7.88 -0.61
N SER A 167 24.05 -7.85 -0.28
CA SER A 167 23.25 -9.06 -0.06
C SER A 167 22.44 -9.37 -1.34
N SER A 168 22.80 -10.46 -2.01
CA SER A 168 22.09 -10.98 -3.21
C SER A 168 20.66 -11.48 -2.90
N LYS A 169 20.17 -11.33 -1.67
CA LYS A 169 18.86 -11.86 -1.24
C LYS A 169 17.83 -10.75 -1.22
N THR A 170 16.72 -10.97 -1.92
CA THR A 170 15.52 -10.12 -1.87
C THR A 170 15.04 -9.98 -0.42
N SER A 171 14.65 -8.77 -0.04
CA SER A 171 14.05 -8.53 1.28
C SER A 171 12.90 -9.50 1.53
N PRO A 172 12.87 -10.14 2.68
CA PRO A 172 11.72 -10.94 3.05
C PRO A 172 10.44 -10.11 3.21
N MET A 173 10.56 -8.79 3.46
CA MET A 173 9.41 -7.87 3.48
C MET A 173 8.83 -7.70 2.08
N ALA A 174 9.69 -7.46 1.08
CA ALA A 174 9.28 -7.40 -0.31
C ALA A 174 8.64 -8.72 -0.77
N LEU A 175 9.28 -9.84 -0.42
CA LEU A 175 8.77 -11.17 -0.74
C LEU A 175 7.42 -11.43 -0.09
N TYR A 176 7.25 -11.05 1.19
CA TYR A 176 5.97 -11.18 1.89
C TYR A 176 4.88 -10.34 1.21
N GLY A 177 5.13 -9.08 0.86
CA GLY A 177 4.16 -8.22 0.18
C GLY A 177 3.69 -8.83 -1.15
N ILE A 178 4.62 -9.37 -1.94
CA ILE A 178 4.30 -10.02 -3.22
C ILE A 178 3.51 -11.32 -2.99
N ILE A 179 3.94 -12.18 -2.08
CA ILE A 179 3.27 -13.45 -1.78
C ILE A 179 1.86 -13.18 -1.21
N ALA A 180 1.76 -12.30 -0.21
CA ALA A 180 0.48 -11.95 0.42
C ALA A 180 -0.49 -11.36 -0.61
N GLY A 181 -0.04 -10.43 -1.46
CA GLY A 181 -0.85 -9.89 -2.55
C GLY A 181 -1.31 -10.97 -3.53
N THR A 182 -0.44 -11.93 -3.88
CA THR A 182 -0.82 -13.05 -4.75
C THR A 182 -1.86 -13.96 -4.08
N VAL A 183 -1.67 -14.28 -2.80
CA VAL A 183 -2.63 -15.11 -2.03
C VAL A 183 -4.00 -14.42 -1.95
N VAL A 184 -4.02 -13.12 -1.72
CA VAL A 184 -5.26 -12.32 -1.68
C VAL A 184 -6.01 -12.39 -3.02
N ILE A 185 -5.32 -12.26 -4.16
CA ILE A 185 -5.96 -12.43 -5.48
C ILE A 185 -6.46 -13.86 -5.66
N MET A 186 -5.69 -14.87 -5.24
CA MET A 186 -6.11 -16.27 -5.34
C MET A 186 -7.38 -16.59 -4.55
N ILE A 187 -7.64 -15.88 -3.45
CA ILE A 187 -8.89 -16.01 -2.69
C ILE A 187 -10.10 -15.50 -3.50
N ALA A 188 -9.90 -14.54 -4.41
CA ALA A 188 -10.99 -14.02 -5.24
C ALA A 188 -11.40 -14.94 -6.38
N ILE A 189 -10.48 -15.77 -6.91
CA ILE A 189 -10.70 -16.59 -8.12
C ILE A 189 -11.79 -17.65 -7.93
N PRO A 190 -11.81 -18.47 -6.86
CA PRO A 190 -12.88 -19.47 -6.69
C PRO A 190 -14.22 -18.81 -6.39
N ASP A 191 -15.29 -19.43 -6.88
CA ASP A 191 -16.68 -19.03 -6.58
C ASP A 191 -17.11 -19.47 -5.18
N TRP A 192 -16.23 -19.28 -4.21
CA TRP A 192 -16.57 -19.53 -2.82
C TRP A 192 -17.54 -18.47 -2.30
N GLU A 193 -18.61 -18.93 -1.70
CA GLU A 193 -19.57 -18.08 -0.99
C GLU A 193 -19.01 -17.66 0.37
N LEU A 194 -17.93 -16.88 0.36
CA LEU A 194 -17.30 -16.38 1.58
C LEU A 194 -18.14 -15.24 2.16
N LEU A 195 -18.46 -15.35 3.44
CA LEU A 195 -19.09 -14.26 4.18
C LEU A 195 -18.12 -13.06 4.30
N PRO A 196 -18.64 -11.83 4.32
CA PRO A 196 -17.84 -10.60 4.38
C PRO A 196 -16.80 -10.63 5.49
N VAL A 197 -17.16 -11.03 6.70
CA VAL A 197 -16.28 -11.07 7.88
C VAL A 197 -15.07 -12.00 7.69
N PHE A 198 -15.21 -13.14 7.01
CA PHE A 198 -14.08 -14.04 6.76
C PHE A 198 -13.11 -13.43 5.75
N LEU A 199 -13.64 -12.79 4.72
CA LEU A 199 -12.83 -12.13 3.71
C LEU A 199 -12.06 -10.95 4.31
N MET A 200 -12.74 -10.10 5.08
CA MET A 200 -12.11 -8.98 5.80
C MET A 200 -11.06 -9.45 6.80
N SER A 201 -11.35 -10.53 7.55
CA SER A 201 -10.38 -11.12 8.48
C SER A 201 -9.13 -11.63 7.78
N ALA A 202 -9.28 -12.31 6.64
CA ALA A 202 -8.14 -12.78 5.85
C ALA A 202 -7.26 -11.62 5.36
N MET A 203 -7.88 -10.53 4.87
CA MET A 203 -7.17 -9.32 4.45
C MET A 203 -6.45 -8.65 5.63
N ALA A 204 -7.13 -8.52 6.77
CA ALA A 204 -6.55 -7.94 7.98
C ALA A 204 -5.36 -8.75 8.48
N ILE A 205 -5.45 -10.08 8.48
CA ILE A 205 -4.35 -10.98 8.86
C ILE A 205 -3.16 -10.83 7.90
N ALA A 206 -3.42 -10.75 6.59
CA ALA A 206 -2.36 -10.55 5.60
C ALA A 206 -1.63 -9.22 5.82
N CYS A 207 -2.36 -8.13 6.05
CA CYS A 207 -1.76 -6.81 6.30
C CYS A 207 -1.05 -6.74 7.66
N ALA A 208 -1.69 -7.23 8.73
CA ALA A 208 -1.10 -7.25 10.07
C ALA A 208 0.14 -8.16 10.14
N GLY A 209 0.15 -9.28 9.42
CA GLY A 209 1.31 -10.16 9.31
C GLY A 209 2.55 -9.43 8.76
N HIS A 210 2.35 -8.54 7.78
CA HIS A 210 3.43 -7.70 7.26
C HIS A 210 3.98 -6.76 8.34
N VAL A 211 3.10 -6.09 9.09
CA VAL A 211 3.48 -5.19 10.20
C VAL A 211 4.25 -5.96 11.29
N VAL A 212 3.77 -7.14 11.67
CA VAL A 212 4.44 -7.97 12.70
C VAL A 212 5.84 -8.40 12.25
N LEU A 213 6.01 -8.77 10.99
CA LEU A 213 7.33 -9.12 10.45
C LEU A 213 8.27 -7.90 10.46
N ASP A 214 7.76 -6.73 10.12
CA ASP A 214 8.51 -5.49 10.15
C ASP A 214 8.98 -5.14 11.57
N ILE A 215 8.09 -5.16 12.55
CA ILE A 215 8.42 -4.91 13.97
C ILE A 215 9.48 -5.88 14.49
N ARG A 216 9.40 -7.16 14.15
CA ARG A 216 10.37 -8.18 14.59
C ARG A 216 11.76 -7.97 14.03
N ARG A 217 11.89 -7.33 12.86
CA ARG A 217 13.18 -7.12 12.19
C ARG A 217 13.91 -5.87 12.62
N HIS A 218 13.17 -4.84 13.03
CA HIS A 218 13.71 -3.54 13.37
C HIS A 218 13.44 -3.13 14.84
N PRO A 219 13.77 -3.97 15.84
CA PRO A 219 13.40 -3.68 17.23
C PRO A 219 14.12 -2.44 17.80
N HIS A 220 15.29 -2.06 17.28
CA HIS A 220 16.11 -0.99 17.85
C HIS A 220 16.05 0.37 17.13
N HIS A 221 15.49 0.45 15.93
CA HIS A 221 15.45 1.72 15.18
C HIS A 221 14.35 2.69 15.66
N ARG A 222 13.41 2.23 16.47
CA ARG A 222 12.20 2.99 16.83
C ARG A 222 12.33 3.82 18.12
N LEU A 223 13.25 3.51 19.00
CA LEU A 223 13.41 4.23 20.28
C LEU A 223 14.05 5.63 20.13
N PHE A 224 14.52 6.00 18.95
CA PHE A 224 15.20 7.27 18.68
C PHE A 224 14.51 8.17 17.64
N LYS A 225 13.30 7.83 17.16
CA LYS A 225 12.53 8.64 16.17
C LYS A 225 11.33 9.40 16.79
N LEU A 226 11.18 9.43 18.14
CA LEU A 226 10.20 10.26 18.86
C LEU A 226 10.80 11.55 19.31
#